data_e8c5f2d10030651213a803f21498b408
#
_entry.id   e8c5f2d10030651213a803f21498b408
#
_cell.length_a   1.000
_cell.length_b   1.000
_cell.length_c   1.000
_cell.angle_alpha   90.00
_cell.angle_beta   90.00
_cell.angle_gamma   90.00
#
_symmetry.space_group_name_H-M   'P 1'
#
loop_
_entity.id
_entity.type
_entity.pdbx_description
1 polymer ?
#
loop_
_entity_poly.entity_id
_entity_poly.type
_entity_poly.pdbx_seq_one_letter_code
_entity_poly.pdbx_strand_id
1 'polypeptide(L)'
;MSLHSYSKVWLHLIWSTHNKEKVLLRNVRKQVSNFLYNYAEEKEIYMKTNYVNAEHVHALVDLPTTLSIDECLKLLKGSSSHYINYNRLINNKFR
;
A
#
# COMPACT_ATOMS: atom_id res chain seq x y z
N MET A 1 21.32 0.82 34.67
CA MET A 1 20.47 1.53 33.67
C MET A 1 20.66 0.88 32.32
N SER A 2 19.57 0.53 31.70
CA SER A 2 19.65 -0.05 30.35
C SER A 2 19.48 1.05 29.30
N LEU A 3 20.16 0.88 28.18
CA LEU A 3 20.05 1.77 27.04
C LEU A 3 19.01 1.22 26.09
N HIS A 4 18.19 2.08 25.57
CA HIS A 4 17.20 1.72 24.59
C HIS A 4 17.55 2.33 23.24
N SER A 5 17.51 1.52 22.21
CA SER A 5 17.73 1.97 20.83
C SER A 5 16.39 2.13 20.16
N TYR A 6 16.22 3.26 19.50
CA TYR A 6 15.05 3.52 18.67
C TYR A 6 15.54 3.73 17.24
N SER A 7 15.04 2.94 16.35
CA SER A 7 15.29 3.18 14.92
C SER A 7 13.95 3.30 14.22
N LYS A 8 13.84 4.32 13.41
CA LYS A 8 12.65 4.59 12.64
C LYS A 8 13.06 4.72 11.19
N VAL A 9 12.51 3.85 10.35
CA VAL A 9 12.82 3.85 8.92
C VAL A 9 11.55 4.24 8.18
N TRP A 10 11.52 5.46 7.69
CA TRP A 10 10.43 5.94 6.86
C TRP A 10 10.70 5.56 5.41
N LEU A 11 9.75 4.86 4.81
CA LEU A 11 9.83 4.44 3.42
C LEU A 11 8.74 5.10 2.62
N HIS A 12 9.13 5.65 1.49
CA HIS A 12 8.19 6.11 0.48
C HIS A 12 8.11 5.03 -0.59
N LEU A 13 7.06 4.22 -0.52
CA LEU A 13 6.85 3.13 -1.47
C LEU A 13 6.00 3.62 -2.63
N ILE A 14 6.40 3.23 -3.84
CA ILE A 14 5.68 3.61 -5.06
C ILE A 14 5.51 2.37 -5.90
N TRP A 15 4.29 2.10 -6.35
CA TRP A 15 4.05 1.04 -7.32
C TRP A 15 3.02 1.51 -8.33
N SER A 16 3.09 0.97 -9.53
CA SER A 16 2.22 1.39 -10.61
C SER A 16 1.31 0.26 -11.06
N THR A 17 0.25 0.63 -11.78
CA THR A 17 -0.59 -0.32 -12.50
C THR A 17 0.22 -0.94 -13.63
N HIS A 18 -0.27 -2.09 -14.14
CA HIS A 18 0.36 -2.75 -15.27
C HIS A 18 0.42 -1.79 -16.47
N ASN A 19 1.61 -1.63 -17.05
CA ASN A 19 1.87 -0.71 -18.16
C ASN A 19 1.47 0.75 -17.86
N LYS A 20 1.33 1.11 -16.59
CA LYS A 20 0.93 2.46 -16.16
C LYS A 20 -0.41 2.88 -16.77
N GLU A 21 -1.32 1.94 -16.93
CA GLU A 21 -2.65 2.23 -17.43
C GLU A 21 -3.48 2.97 -16.37
N LYS A 22 -4.18 4.01 -16.79
CA LYS A 22 -4.99 4.85 -15.90
C LYS A 22 -6.34 4.22 -15.64
N VAL A 23 -6.34 3.10 -14.92
CA VAL A 23 -7.54 2.31 -14.68
C VAL A 23 -8.22 2.62 -13.34
N LEU A 24 -7.53 3.32 -12.44
CA LEU A 24 -8.08 3.62 -11.12
C LEU A 24 -8.89 4.93 -11.18
N LEU A 25 -10.19 4.80 -11.32
CA LEU A 25 -11.10 5.92 -11.35
C LEU A 25 -11.24 6.54 -9.95
N ARG A 26 -11.73 7.76 -9.87
CA ARG A 26 -11.77 8.53 -8.64
C ARG A 26 -12.40 7.80 -7.46
N ASN A 27 -13.56 7.19 -7.66
CA ASN A 27 -14.24 6.42 -6.62
C ASN A 27 -13.45 5.19 -6.19
N VAL A 28 -12.78 4.54 -7.13
CA VAL A 28 -11.92 3.38 -6.85
C VAL A 28 -10.70 3.80 -6.04
N ARG A 29 -10.10 4.95 -6.37
CA ARG A 29 -8.93 5.48 -5.64
C ARG A 29 -9.21 5.65 -4.16
N LYS A 30 -10.37 6.22 -3.82
CA LYS A 30 -10.76 6.42 -2.43
C LYS A 30 -10.91 5.09 -1.70
N GLN A 31 -11.54 4.12 -2.34
CA GLN A 31 -11.74 2.80 -1.76
C GLN A 31 -10.39 2.09 -1.53
N VAL A 32 -9.48 2.17 -2.49
CA VAL A 32 -8.14 1.58 -2.37
C VAL A 32 -7.35 2.27 -1.26
N SER A 33 -7.42 3.59 -1.18
CA SER A 33 -6.74 4.34 -0.13
C SER A 33 -7.21 3.91 1.26
N ASN A 34 -8.51 3.82 1.47
CA ASN A 34 -9.07 3.38 2.74
C ASN A 34 -8.69 1.93 3.05
N PHE A 35 -8.73 1.06 2.05
CA PHE A 35 -8.32 -0.32 2.22
C PHE A 35 -6.87 -0.40 2.71
N LEU A 36 -5.98 0.37 2.10
CA LEU A 36 -4.56 0.34 2.46
C LEU A 36 -4.32 0.76 3.90
N TYR A 37 -4.99 1.82 4.38
CA TYR A 37 -4.88 2.23 5.77
C TYR A 37 -5.32 1.12 6.72
N ASN A 38 -6.47 0.51 6.44
CA ASN A 38 -7.01 -0.55 7.30
C ASN A 38 -6.14 -1.81 7.25
N TYR A 39 -5.67 -2.19 6.08
CA TYR A 39 -4.81 -3.34 5.92
C TYR A 39 -3.47 -3.15 6.64
N ALA A 40 -2.87 -1.97 6.49
CA ALA A 40 -1.62 -1.65 7.15
C ALA A 40 -1.76 -1.74 8.67
N GLU A 41 -2.84 -1.17 9.21
CA GLU A 41 -3.11 -1.25 10.65
C GLU A 41 -3.24 -2.70 11.11
N GLU A 42 -3.97 -3.52 10.37
CA GLU A 42 -4.15 -4.93 10.67
C GLU A 42 -2.82 -5.68 10.69
N LYS A 43 -1.90 -5.32 9.80
CA LYS A 43 -0.57 -5.93 9.70
C LYS A 43 0.48 -5.25 10.56
N GLU A 44 0.07 -4.30 11.40
CA GLU A 44 0.98 -3.56 12.26
C GLU A 44 2.05 -2.79 11.48
N ILE A 45 1.68 -2.33 10.31
CA ILE A 45 2.50 -1.43 9.49
C ILE A 45 1.96 -0.02 9.71
N TYR A 46 2.77 0.86 10.31
CA TYR A 46 2.31 2.24 10.49
C TYR A 46 2.36 2.97 9.15
N MET A 47 1.20 3.27 8.61
CA MET A 47 1.08 4.05 7.37
C MET A 47 0.71 5.47 7.72
N LYS A 48 1.66 6.39 7.54
CA LYS A 48 1.43 7.79 7.84
C LYS A 48 0.47 8.41 6.82
N THR A 49 0.68 8.10 5.56
CA THR A 49 -0.17 8.60 4.49
C THR A 49 -0.07 7.71 3.26
N ASN A 50 -1.08 7.76 2.43
CA ASN A 50 -1.00 7.20 1.09
C ASN A 50 -1.70 8.12 0.10
N TYR A 51 -1.33 7.99 -1.15
CA TYR A 51 -1.93 8.72 -2.24
C TYR A 51 -2.12 7.77 -3.42
N VAL A 52 -3.36 7.59 -3.81
CA VAL A 52 -3.73 6.70 -4.92
C VAL A 52 -4.05 7.55 -6.13
N ASN A 53 -3.24 7.41 -7.18
CA ASN A 53 -3.44 8.09 -8.45
C ASN A 53 -4.08 7.14 -9.45
N ALA A 54 -4.38 7.63 -10.64
CA ALA A 54 -5.02 6.81 -11.68
C ALA A 54 -4.18 5.61 -12.09
N GLU A 55 -2.87 5.72 -12.02
CA GLU A 55 -1.94 4.72 -12.54
C GLU A 55 -0.89 4.25 -11.53
N HIS A 56 -0.83 4.87 -10.35
CA HIS A 56 0.17 4.48 -9.35
C HIS A 56 -0.28 4.84 -7.95
N VAL A 57 0.40 4.25 -6.98
CA VAL A 57 0.13 4.44 -5.55
C VAL A 57 1.42 4.86 -4.87
N HIS A 58 1.31 5.84 -3.99
CA HIS A 58 2.36 6.24 -3.07
C HIS A 58 1.94 5.89 -1.65
N ALA A 59 2.84 5.35 -0.86
CA ALA A 59 2.58 5.09 0.55
C ALA A 59 3.80 5.45 1.37
N LEU A 60 3.60 6.24 2.42
CA LEU A 60 4.65 6.57 3.38
C LEU A 60 4.42 5.74 4.63
N VAL A 61 5.34 4.82 4.90
CA VAL A 61 5.21 3.86 5.99
C VAL A 61 6.46 3.88 6.87
N ASP A 62 6.26 3.54 8.15
CA ASP A 62 7.35 3.23 9.05
C ASP A 62 7.57 1.73 8.96
N LEU A 63 8.73 1.32 8.47
CA LEU A 63 9.01 -0.10 8.23
C LEU A 63 9.10 -0.86 9.54
N PRO A 64 8.24 -1.88 9.77
CA PRO A 64 8.37 -2.72 10.96
C PRO A 64 9.69 -3.49 10.93
N THR A 65 10.27 -3.72 12.11
CA THR A 65 11.54 -4.47 12.19
C THR A 65 11.38 -5.92 11.77
N THR A 66 10.14 -6.42 11.71
CA THR A 66 9.84 -7.79 11.33
C THR A 66 9.73 -8.02 9.83
N LEU A 67 9.75 -6.95 9.05
CA LEU A 67 9.59 -7.04 7.59
C LEU A 67 10.77 -6.40 6.87
N SER A 68 11.14 -7.00 5.74
CA SER A 68 12.03 -6.34 4.79
C SER A 68 11.23 -5.34 3.96
N ILE A 69 11.94 -4.47 3.26
CA ILE A 69 11.31 -3.51 2.35
C ILE A 69 10.51 -4.26 1.29
N ASP A 70 11.09 -5.30 0.72
CA ASP A 70 10.46 -6.10 -0.33
C ASP A 70 9.19 -6.79 0.17
N GLU A 71 9.24 -7.36 1.37
CA GLU A 71 8.07 -8.00 1.97
C GLU A 71 6.94 -7.00 2.22
N CYS A 72 7.29 -5.82 2.74
CA CYS A 72 6.32 -4.77 3.00
C CYS A 72 5.63 -4.33 1.70
N LEU A 73 6.42 -4.09 0.66
CA LEU A 73 5.90 -3.71 -0.66
C LEU A 73 4.99 -4.79 -1.23
N LYS A 74 5.41 -6.05 -1.15
CA LYS A 74 4.61 -7.18 -1.64
C LYS A 74 3.28 -7.31 -0.92
N LEU A 75 3.27 -7.12 0.39
CA LEU A 75 2.03 -7.19 1.17
C LEU A 75 1.06 -6.11 0.74
N LEU A 76 1.53 -4.87 0.65
CA LEU A 76 0.66 -3.74 0.29
C LEU A 76 0.17 -3.84 -1.16
N LYS A 77 1.07 -4.13 -2.07
CA LYS A 77 0.75 -4.26 -3.49
C LYS A 77 -0.17 -5.45 -3.75
N GLY A 78 0.18 -6.60 -3.21
CA GLY A 78 -0.59 -7.83 -3.42
C GLY A 78 -1.98 -7.75 -2.83
N SER A 79 -2.11 -7.24 -1.61
CA SER A 79 -3.41 -7.12 -0.94
C SER A 79 -4.32 -6.12 -1.65
N SER A 80 -3.78 -4.99 -2.11
CA SER A 80 -4.58 -3.99 -2.82
C SER A 80 -5.05 -4.51 -4.18
N SER A 81 -4.20 -5.24 -4.90
CA SER A 81 -4.59 -5.88 -6.16
C SER A 81 -5.69 -6.91 -5.94
N HIS A 82 -5.56 -7.73 -4.89
CA HIS A 82 -6.58 -8.70 -4.53
C HIS A 82 -7.91 -8.02 -4.20
N TYR A 83 -7.85 -6.94 -3.42
CA TYR A 83 -9.03 -6.16 -3.04
C TYR A 83 -9.77 -5.62 -4.27
N ILE A 84 -9.02 -5.04 -5.21
CA ILE A 84 -9.60 -4.48 -6.44
C ILE A 84 -10.27 -5.59 -7.27
N ASN A 85 -9.62 -6.72 -7.42
CA ASN A 85 -10.15 -7.85 -8.20
C ASN A 85 -11.34 -8.51 -7.51
N TYR A 86 -11.24 -8.75 -6.21
CA TYR A 86 -12.31 -9.40 -5.45
C TYR A 86 -13.59 -8.59 -5.48
N ASN A 87 -13.48 -7.27 -5.36
CA ASN A 87 -14.63 -6.38 -5.35
C ASN A 87 -15.03 -5.88 -6.74
N ARG A 88 -14.33 -6.35 -7.77
CA ARG A 88 -14.63 -6.01 -9.18
C ARG A 88 -14.71 -4.50 -9.39
N LEU A 89 -13.75 -3.77 -8.84
CA LEU A 89 -13.74 -2.31 -8.91
C LEU A 89 -13.38 -1.78 -10.29
N ILE A 90 -12.80 -2.62 -11.13
CA ILE A 90 -12.53 -2.30 -12.53
C ILE A 90 -13.04 -3.44 -13.42
N ASN A 91 -13.26 -3.14 -14.71
CA ASN A 91 -13.87 -4.09 -15.63
C ASN A 91 -12.98 -5.28 -15.98
N ASN A 92 -11.68 -5.05 -16.07
CA ASN A 92 -10.71 -6.08 -16.41
C ASN A 92 -9.94 -6.50 -15.17
N LYS A 93 -9.31 -7.70 -15.24
CA LYS A 93 -8.50 -8.15 -14.13
C LYS A 93 -7.36 -7.16 -13.87
N PHE A 94 -7.24 -6.73 -12.63
CA PHE A 94 -6.20 -5.82 -12.21
C PHE A 94 -4.91 -6.58 -11.90
N ARG A 95 -3.81 -6.04 -12.34
CA ARG A 95 -2.49 -6.63 -12.13
C ARG A 95 -1.58 -5.74 -11.31
#